data_3769266a72c86b71e7aa546c697be10f
#
_entry.id   3769266a72c86b71e7aa546c697be10f
#
_cell.length_a   1.000
_cell.length_b   1.000
_cell.length_c   1.000
_cell.angle_alpha   90.00
_cell.angle_beta   90.00
_cell.angle_gamma   90.00
#
_symmetry.space_group_name_H-M   'P 1'
#
loop_
_entity.id
_entity.type
_entity.pdbx_description
1 polymer ?
#
loop_
_entity_poly.entity_id
_entity_poly.type
_entity_poly.pdbx_seq_one_letter_code
_entity_poly.pdbx_strand_id
1 'polypeptide(L)'
;MSDQVYNSYIQHFNAYEAKALKLIIAEFRKQLRGLKFDNLTFDNAKYVIVLNIDEESLKETIYKVDYTIGKAYGTFIAKQLRKENPIQLKKWRPLPFFNEAFQQFLIQYYAKFGGTLIRSLSETMTAAVVAEISKGTYENETVEQMRDRIYKTVNKRDFYLWQAMRIARTETGFAMNSAKEIAGQTSGVLMQKIWIGRNDGRERSSHVHANGQKVDQDKMFSVGGVKMKYPGDRENGTAKETVNCRCTFGYEAKRDENGGLIFTD
;
A
#
# COMPACT_ATOMS: atom_id res chain seq x y z
N MET A 1 -0.36 2.24 25.44
CA MET A 1 -0.89 1.30 24.41
C MET A 1 -0.68 1.82 22.99
N SER A 2 -1.12 3.03 22.62
CA SER A 2 -0.95 3.61 21.26
C SER A 2 0.49 3.61 20.78
N ASP A 3 1.43 4.04 21.59
CA ASP A 3 2.86 4.16 21.23
C ASP A 3 3.52 2.79 21.00
N GLN A 4 3.19 1.79 21.80
CA GLN A 4 3.72 0.43 21.61
C GLN A 4 3.19 -0.20 20.32
N VAL A 5 1.87 -0.04 20.05
CA VAL A 5 1.26 -0.51 18.80
C VAL A 5 1.88 0.19 17.60
N TYR A 6 2.06 1.51 17.69
CA TYR A 6 2.67 2.28 16.62
C TYR A 6 4.13 1.91 16.40
N ASN A 7 4.93 1.79 17.46
CA ASN A 7 6.35 1.42 17.37
C ASN A 7 6.53 0.03 16.75
N SER A 8 5.72 -0.94 17.15
CA SER A 8 5.72 -2.26 16.52
C SER A 8 5.33 -2.19 15.05
N TYR A 9 4.28 -1.44 14.73
CA TYR A 9 3.84 -1.24 13.35
C TYR A 9 4.94 -0.62 12.48
N ILE A 10 5.56 0.48 12.92
CA ILE A 10 6.52 1.23 12.09
C ILE A 10 7.81 0.43 11.83
N GLN A 11 8.24 -0.43 12.75
CA GLN A 11 9.37 -1.33 12.52
C GLN A 11 9.09 -2.30 11.36
N HIS A 12 7.93 -2.95 11.38
CA HIS A 12 7.49 -3.83 10.29
C HIS A 12 7.29 -3.05 8.99
N PHE A 13 6.64 -1.89 9.09
CA PHE A 13 6.37 -1.01 7.96
C PHE A 13 7.65 -0.62 7.22
N ASN A 14 8.65 -0.13 7.92
CA ASN A 14 9.92 0.27 7.31
C ASN A 14 10.63 -0.91 6.63
N ALA A 15 10.60 -2.08 7.25
CA ALA A 15 11.21 -3.29 6.68
C ALA A 15 10.47 -3.76 5.42
N TYR A 16 9.15 -3.72 5.41
CA TYR A 16 8.33 -4.09 4.25
C TYR A 16 8.37 -3.03 3.15
N GLU A 17 8.32 -1.74 3.49
CA GLU A 17 8.49 -0.64 2.54
C GLU A 17 9.81 -0.77 1.77
N ALA A 18 10.91 -1.07 2.47
CA ALA A 18 12.21 -1.27 1.83
C ALA A 18 12.23 -2.48 0.87
N LYS A 19 11.56 -3.58 1.22
CA LYS A 19 11.43 -4.75 0.33
C LYS A 19 10.54 -4.44 -0.88
N ALA A 20 9.38 -3.82 -0.66
CA ALA A 20 8.47 -3.39 -1.72
C ALA A 20 9.18 -2.45 -2.69
N LEU A 21 9.91 -1.47 -2.18
CA LEU A 21 10.67 -0.52 -3.00
C LEU A 21 11.68 -1.22 -3.92
N LYS A 22 12.41 -2.23 -3.43
CA LYS A 22 13.35 -3.00 -4.26
C LYS A 22 12.66 -3.70 -5.42
N LEU A 23 11.51 -4.34 -5.18
CA LEU A 23 10.74 -5.04 -6.21
C LEU A 23 10.18 -4.07 -7.24
N ILE A 24 9.60 -2.96 -6.80
CA ILE A 24 9.03 -1.93 -7.67
C ILE A 24 10.12 -1.28 -8.53
N ILE A 25 11.28 -0.96 -7.95
CA ILE A 25 12.42 -0.42 -8.71
C ILE A 25 12.93 -1.44 -9.76
N ALA A 26 12.99 -2.71 -9.40
CA ALA A 26 13.43 -3.75 -10.35
C ALA A 26 12.45 -3.84 -11.54
N GLU A 27 11.16 -3.81 -11.29
CA GLU A 27 10.13 -3.81 -12.33
C GLU A 27 10.21 -2.55 -13.19
N PHE A 28 10.35 -1.36 -12.60
CA PHE A 28 10.52 -0.13 -13.36
C PHE A 28 11.74 -0.16 -14.28
N ARG A 29 12.88 -0.68 -13.80
CA ARG A 29 14.07 -0.85 -14.63
C ARG A 29 13.85 -1.83 -15.78
N LYS A 30 13.10 -2.91 -15.54
CA LYS A 30 12.72 -3.87 -16.59
C LYS A 30 11.88 -3.18 -17.65
N GLN A 31 10.84 -2.45 -17.27
CA GLN A 31 9.97 -1.69 -18.17
C GLN A 31 10.78 -0.67 -19.01
N LEU A 32 11.62 0.12 -18.33
CA LEU A 32 12.44 1.14 -19.00
C LEU A 32 13.46 0.56 -20.01
N ARG A 33 14.05 -0.61 -19.71
CA ARG A 33 14.95 -1.30 -20.64
C ARG A 33 14.21 -1.88 -21.84
N GLY A 34 12.93 -2.21 -21.67
CA GLY A 34 12.06 -2.71 -22.74
C GLY A 34 11.54 -1.64 -23.69
N LEU A 35 11.72 -0.34 -23.37
CA LEU A 35 11.28 0.73 -24.24
C LEU A 35 12.02 0.71 -25.58
N LYS A 36 11.27 0.61 -26.67
CA LYS A 36 11.79 0.71 -28.03
C LYS A 36 11.64 2.14 -28.51
N PHE A 37 12.73 2.72 -28.97
CA PHE A 37 12.79 4.10 -29.47
C PHE A 37 12.84 4.19 -30.98
N ASP A 38 12.67 3.05 -31.67
CA ASP A 38 12.65 3.01 -33.13
C ASP A 38 11.43 3.82 -33.62
N ASN A 39 11.68 4.73 -34.54
CA ASN A 39 10.67 5.64 -35.12
C ASN A 39 10.00 6.61 -34.12
N LEU A 40 10.69 6.95 -33.02
CA LEU A 40 10.18 7.91 -32.05
C LEU A 40 10.19 9.31 -32.63
N THR A 41 9.02 9.97 -32.63
CA THR A 41 8.84 11.38 -32.99
C THR A 41 8.11 12.10 -31.86
N PHE A 42 8.11 13.43 -31.87
CA PHE A 42 7.35 14.21 -30.91
C PHE A 42 5.86 13.82 -30.91
N ASP A 43 5.28 13.64 -32.09
CA ASP A 43 3.84 13.39 -32.26
C ASP A 43 3.44 11.98 -31.80
N ASN A 44 4.32 10.98 -31.92
CA ASN A 44 4.02 9.57 -31.58
C ASN A 44 4.57 9.13 -30.22
N ALA A 45 5.40 9.94 -29.57
CA ALA A 45 6.09 9.57 -28.33
C ALA A 45 5.15 9.05 -27.24
N LYS A 46 4.01 9.72 -27.04
CA LYS A 46 3.01 9.33 -26.07
C LYS A 46 2.49 7.90 -26.35
N TYR A 47 2.19 7.59 -27.61
CA TYR A 47 1.68 6.29 -28.01
C TYR A 47 2.74 5.20 -27.87
N VAL A 48 3.98 5.48 -28.34
CA VAL A 48 5.09 4.53 -28.26
C VAL A 48 5.40 4.14 -26.84
N ILE A 49 5.37 5.09 -25.89
CA ILE A 49 5.67 4.80 -24.49
C ILE A 49 4.52 4.03 -23.84
N VAL A 50 3.27 4.46 -24.06
CA VAL A 50 2.10 3.77 -23.49
C VAL A 50 2.02 2.32 -23.99
N LEU A 51 2.30 2.07 -25.26
CA LEU A 51 2.28 0.72 -25.86
C LEU A 51 3.43 -0.18 -25.37
N ASN A 52 4.53 0.40 -24.85
CA ASN A 52 5.67 -0.35 -24.36
C ASN A 52 5.65 -0.57 -22.82
N ILE A 53 4.69 0.00 -22.09
CA ILE A 53 4.52 -0.26 -20.66
C ILE A 53 3.62 -1.48 -20.49
N ASP A 54 4.18 -2.53 -19.92
CA ASP A 54 3.46 -3.75 -19.56
C ASP A 54 2.76 -3.55 -18.21
N GLU A 55 1.52 -3.04 -18.25
CA GLU A 55 0.71 -2.80 -17.05
C GLU A 55 0.38 -4.09 -16.30
N GLU A 56 0.27 -5.23 -16.96
CA GLU A 56 0.01 -6.52 -16.31
C GLU A 56 1.21 -6.97 -15.47
N SER A 57 2.43 -6.84 -15.98
CA SER A 57 3.65 -7.12 -15.22
C SER A 57 3.79 -6.21 -13.98
N LEU A 58 3.38 -4.93 -14.11
CA LEU A 58 3.31 -4.02 -12.98
C LEU A 58 2.27 -4.46 -11.95
N LYS A 59 1.06 -4.83 -12.38
CA LYS A 59 0.00 -5.34 -11.50
C LYS A 59 0.43 -6.61 -10.77
N GLU A 60 1.05 -7.55 -11.46
CA GLU A 60 1.59 -8.77 -10.84
C GLU A 60 2.65 -8.45 -9.77
N THR A 61 3.51 -7.49 -10.03
CA THR A 61 4.54 -7.07 -9.06
C THR A 61 3.90 -6.46 -7.81
N ILE A 62 2.91 -5.59 -7.98
CA ILE A 62 2.17 -4.99 -6.86
C ILE A 62 1.39 -6.07 -6.10
N TYR A 63 0.71 -6.96 -6.81
CA TYR A 63 0.01 -8.08 -6.20
C TYR A 63 0.94 -8.94 -5.33
N LYS A 64 2.13 -9.28 -5.83
CA LYS A 64 3.14 -10.03 -5.06
C LYS A 64 3.58 -9.29 -3.80
N VAL A 65 3.75 -7.97 -3.89
CA VAL A 65 4.08 -7.10 -2.75
C VAL A 65 2.96 -7.17 -1.71
N ASP A 66 1.73 -6.88 -2.10
CA ASP A 66 0.57 -6.83 -1.22
C ASP A 66 0.31 -8.18 -0.53
N TYR A 67 0.31 -9.27 -1.30
CA TYR A 67 0.09 -10.61 -0.79
C TYR A 67 1.18 -11.05 0.19
N THR A 68 2.44 -10.82 -0.13
CA THR A 68 3.56 -11.22 0.73
C THR A 68 3.54 -10.46 2.05
N ILE A 69 3.33 -9.16 2.00
CA ILE A 69 3.26 -8.30 3.19
C ILE A 69 2.02 -8.63 4.02
N GLY A 70 0.86 -8.70 3.38
CA GLY A 70 -0.41 -8.98 4.04
C GLY A 70 -0.40 -10.33 4.75
N LYS A 71 0.09 -11.39 4.09
CA LYS A 71 0.24 -12.72 4.68
C LYS A 71 1.17 -12.70 5.90
N ALA A 72 2.34 -12.08 5.76
CA ALA A 72 3.33 -12.04 6.85
C ALA A 72 2.84 -11.21 8.04
N TYR A 73 2.32 -10.02 7.78
CA TYR A 73 1.86 -9.13 8.84
C TYR A 73 0.55 -9.59 9.48
N GLY A 74 -0.40 -10.09 8.70
CA GLY A 74 -1.64 -10.69 9.22
C GLY A 74 -1.36 -11.87 10.16
N THR A 75 -0.41 -12.75 9.78
CA THR A 75 0.07 -13.83 10.64
C THR A 75 0.68 -13.32 11.95
N PHE A 76 1.47 -12.26 11.87
CA PHE A 76 2.06 -11.63 13.05
C PHE A 76 0.96 -11.08 13.99
N ILE A 77 0.01 -10.32 13.46
CA ILE A 77 -1.11 -9.75 14.24
C ILE A 77 -1.95 -10.87 14.89
N ALA A 78 -2.26 -11.93 14.15
CA ALA A 78 -3.00 -13.06 14.70
C ALA A 78 -2.31 -13.70 15.90
N LYS A 79 -0.98 -13.86 15.83
CA LYS A 79 -0.18 -14.37 16.95
C LYS A 79 -0.19 -13.41 18.14
N GLN A 80 -0.15 -12.10 17.88
CA GLN A 80 -0.24 -11.08 18.92
C GLN A 80 -1.60 -11.13 19.65
N LEU A 81 -2.69 -11.13 18.91
CA LEU A 81 -4.05 -11.19 19.48
C LEU A 81 -4.24 -12.46 20.35
N ARG A 82 -3.66 -13.58 19.92
CA ARG A 82 -3.66 -14.83 20.75
C ARG A 82 -2.87 -14.69 22.04
N LYS A 83 -1.70 -14.04 21.96
CA LYS A 83 -0.83 -13.88 23.14
C LYS A 83 -1.46 -12.92 24.16
N GLU A 84 -2.14 -11.90 23.72
CA GLU A 84 -2.80 -10.91 24.59
C GLU A 84 -4.07 -11.46 25.26
N ASN A 85 -4.63 -12.56 24.73
CA ASN A 85 -5.87 -13.16 25.22
C ASN A 85 -5.74 -14.68 25.50
N PRO A 86 -4.85 -15.12 26.40
CA PRO A 86 -4.49 -16.55 26.56
C PRO A 86 -5.56 -17.41 27.23
N ILE A 87 -6.47 -16.82 28.01
CA ILE A 87 -7.29 -17.56 28.99
C ILE A 87 -8.50 -18.27 28.37
N GLN A 88 -8.89 -17.98 27.14
CA GLN A 88 -10.10 -18.54 26.53
C GLN A 88 -9.87 -19.34 25.24
N LEU A 89 -8.65 -19.80 25.01
CA LEU A 89 -8.25 -20.57 23.83
C LEU A 89 -9.05 -21.87 23.63
N LYS A 90 -9.72 -22.42 24.64
CA LYS A 90 -10.56 -23.63 24.51
C LYS A 90 -11.85 -23.41 23.69
N LYS A 91 -12.35 -22.16 23.61
CA LYS A 91 -13.53 -21.79 22.80
C LYS A 91 -13.14 -21.14 21.46
N TRP A 92 -11.86 -20.87 21.27
CA TRP A 92 -11.37 -20.20 20.09
C TRP A 92 -11.23 -21.19 18.94
N ARG A 93 -12.04 -21.05 17.92
CA ARG A 93 -11.79 -21.75 16.66
C ARG A 93 -10.41 -21.33 16.15
N PRO A 94 -9.56 -22.27 15.68
CA PRO A 94 -8.26 -21.91 15.11
C PRO A 94 -8.51 -20.81 14.09
N LEU A 95 -7.87 -19.64 14.27
CA LEU A 95 -7.94 -18.58 13.28
C LEU A 95 -7.59 -19.17 11.92
N PRO A 96 -8.39 -18.93 10.89
CA PRO A 96 -8.15 -19.44 9.54
C PRO A 96 -6.90 -18.83 8.88
N PHE A 97 -6.01 -18.19 9.65
CA PHE A 97 -4.82 -17.49 9.17
C PHE A 97 -3.83 -18.35 8.41
N PHE A 98 -3.94 -19.65 8.57
CA PHE A 98 -3.11 -20.62 7.85
C PHE A 98 -3.94 -21.47 6.91
N ASN A 99 -5.26 -21.28 6.86
CA ASN A 99 -6.08 -22.06 5.97
C ASN A 99 -6.18 -21.40 4.58
N GLU A 100 -6.52 -22.20 3.62
CA GLU A 100 -6.70 -21.76 2.22
C GLU A 100 -7.73 -20.62 2.09
N ALA A 101 -8.76 -20.60 2.92
CA ALA A 101 -9.83 -19.58 2.86
C ALA A 101 -9.29 -18.16 3.15
N PHE A 102 -8.40 -18.00 4.16
CA PHE A 102 -7.77 -16.70 4.40
C PHE A 102 -6.83 -16.29 3.27
N GLN A 103 -6.06 -17.23 2.74
CA GLN A 103 -5.18 -16.96 1.61
C GLN A 103 -6.00 -16.57 0.36
N GLN A 104 -7.08 -17.28 0.08
CA GLN A 104 -7.99 -16.96 -1.03
C GLN A 104 -8.66 -15.59 -0.85
N PHE A 105 -9.04 -15.24 0.39
CA PHE A 105 -9.56 -13.92 0.67
C PHE A 105 -8.52 -12.82 0.37
N LEU A 106 -7.28 -12.96 0.83
CA LEU A 106 -6.20 -12.01 0.52
C LEU A 106 -5.94 -11.91 -0.99
N ILE A 107 -5.95 -13.04 -1.69
CA ILE A 107 -5.78 -13.11 -3.14
C ILE A 107 -6.86 -12.26 -3.83
N GLN A 108 -8.13 -12.52 -3.54
CA GLN A 108 -9.24 -11.80 -4.15
C GLN A 108 -9.25 -10.31 -3.78
N TYR A 109 -8.94 -10.00 -2.52
CA TYR A 109 -8.94 -8.64 -2.02
C TYR A 109 -7.84 -7.80 -2.68
N TYR A 110 -6.61 -8.32 -2.75
CA TYR A 110 -5.51 -7.59 -3.38
C TYR A 110 -5.63 -7.54 -4.91
N ALA A 111 -6.19 -8.56 -5.54
CA ALA A 111 -6.50 -8.50 -6.97
C ALA A 111 -7.51 -7.38 -7.29
N LYS A 112 -8.48 -7.15 -6.41
CA LYS A 112 -9.50 -6.11 -6.60
C LYS A 112 -8.99 -4.70 -6.28
N PHE A 113 -8.24 -4.53 -5.20
CA PHE A 113 -7.89 -3.21 -4.65
C PHE A 113 -6.42 -2.84 -4.78
N GLY A 114 -5.54 -3.77 -5.10
CA GLY A 114 -4.11 -3.52 -5.33
C GLY A 114 -3.85 -2.74 -6.61
N GLY A 115 -2.69 -2.08 -6.68
CA GLY A 115 -2.20 -1.49 -7.92
C GLY A 115 -2.94 -0.25 -8.43
N THR A 116 -3.73 0.45 -7.61
CA THR A 116 -4.46 1.65 -8.04
C THR A 116 -3.57 2.81 -8.50
N LEU A 117 -2.27 2.76 -8.18
CA LEU A 117 -1.29 3.79 -8.57
C LEU A 117 -0.56 3.49 -9.90
N ILE A 118 -0.81 2.34 -10.54
CA ILE A 118 -0.13 1.93 -11.78
C ILE A 118 -0.38 2.92 -12.91
N ARG A 119 -1.61 3.35 -13.07
CA ARG A 119 -1.97 4.33 -14.11
C ARG A 119 -1.23 5.65 -13.96
N SER A 120 -1.08 6.16 -12.74
CA SER A 120 -0.36 7.41 -12.49
C SER A 120 1.14 7.29 -12.76
N LEU A 121 1.69 6.08 -12.69
CA LEU A 121 3.06 5.79 -13.04
C LEU A 121 3.29 5.88 -14.56
N SER A 122 2.45 5.19 -15.34
CA SER A 122 2.48 5.26 -16.81
C SER A 122 2.39 6.70 -17.30
N GLU A 123 1.44 7.48 -16.78
CA GLU A 123 1.28 8.89 -17.09
C GLU A 123 2.52 9.72 -16.74
N THR A 124 3.15 9.48 -15.60
CA THR A 124 4.36 10.21 -15.19
C THR A 124 5.56 9.87 -16.07
N MET A 125 5.75 8.59 -16.41
CA MET A 125 6.83 8.15 -17.30
C MET A 125 6.64 8.78 -18.69
N THR A 126 5.42 8.73 -19.23
CA THR A 126 5.07 9.35 -20.51
C THR A 126 5.38 10.83 -20.51
N ALA A 127 4.92 11.58 -19.51
CA ALA A 127 5.13 13.03 -19.42
C ALA A 127 6.63 13.39 -19.39
N ALA A 128 7.44 12.61 -18.67
CA ALA A 128 8.86 12.88 -18.58
C ALA A 128 9.59 12.58 -19.88
N VAL A 129 9.25 11.52 -20.60
CA VAL A 129 9.86 11.23 -21.92
C VAL A 129 9.44 12.29 -22.93
N VAL A 130 8.17 12.69 -22.96
CA VAL A 130 7.68 13.77 -23.82
C VAL A 130 8.42 15.09 -23.52
N ALA A 131 8.70 15.39 -22.26
CA ALA A 131 9.48 16.59 -21.89
C ALA A 131 10.92 16.54 -22.45
N GLU A 132 11.58 15.38 -22.39
CA GLU A 132 12.94 15.23 -22.95
C GLU A 132 12.94 15.30 -24.48
N ILE A 133 11.92 14.76 -25.15
CA ILE A 133 11.75 14.90 -26.61
C ILE A 133 11.56 16.37 -26.97
N SER A 134 10.73 17.11 -26.25
CA SER A 134 10.52 18.54 -26.48
C SER A 134 11.81 19.35 -26.37
N LYS A 135 12.67 19.03 -25.38
CA LYS A 135 13.98 19.66 -25.23
C LYS A 135 14.90 19.34 -26.39
N GLY A 136 15.00 18.05 -26.75
CA GLY A 136 15.82 17.60 -27.87
C GLY A 136 15.39 18.26 -29.20
N THR A 137 14.08 18.40 -29.43
CA THR A 137 13.55 19.10 -30.60
C THR A 137 13.92 20.60 -30.58
N TYR A 138 13.83 21.25 -29.42
CA TYR A 138 14.23 22.66 -29.28
C TYR A 138 15.73 22.85 -29.52
N GLU A 139 16.57 21.91 -29.11
CA GLU A 139 18.01 21.91 -29.27
C GLU A 139 18.46 21.40 -30.65
N ASN A 140 17.53 21.06 -31.56
CA ASN A 140 17.79 20.48 -32.89
C ASN A 140 18.62 19.18 -32.81
N GLU A 141 18.40 18.35 -31.80
CA GLU A 141 19.08 17.05 -31.67
C GLU A 141 18.66 16.05 -32.75
N THR A 142 19.59 15.18 -33.13
CA THR A 142 19.23 14.01 -33.97
C THR A 142 18.40 13.01 -33.16
N VAL A 143 17.75 12.06 -33.85
CA VAL A 143 16.97 11.00 -33.20
C VAL A 143 17.85 10.18 -32.23
N GLU A 144 19.11 9.91 -32.60
CA GLU A 144 20.07 9.20 -31.76
C GLU A 144 20.43 10.01 -30.50
N GLN A 145 20.69 11.29 -30.65
CA GLN A 145 20.97 12.18 -29.50
C GLN A 145 19.77 12.28 -28.56
N MET A 146 18.58 12.40 -29.13
CA MET A 146 17.31 12.44 -28.37
C MET A 146 17.06 11.14 -27.62
N ARG A 147 17.29 9.98 -28.26
CA ARG A 147 17.23 8.67 -27.64
C ARG A 147 18.21 8.57 -26.46
N ASP A 148 19.47 8.99 -26.65
CA ASP A 148 20.48 8.93 -25.60
C ASP A 148 20.15 9.87 -24.44
N ARG A 149 19.56 11.03 -24.69
CA ARG A 149 19.02 11.96 -23.69
C ARG A 149 17.93 11.28 -22.86
N ILE A 150 16.97 10.63 -23.53
CA ILE A 150 15.89 9.89 -22.87
C ILE A 150 16.45 8.79 -22.00
N TYR A 151 17.36 7.95 -22.54
CA TYR A 151 18.01 6.90 -21.75
C TYR A 151 18.76 7.43 -20.53
N LYS A 152 19.50 8.51 -20.66
CA LYS A 152 20.18 9.15 -19.53
C LYS A 152 19.20 9.63 -18.49
N THR A 153 18.07 10.20 -18.88
CA THR A 153 17.05 10.73 -17.97
C THR A 153 16.28 9.63 -17.26
N VAL A 154 15.78 8.63 -17.99
CA VAL A 154 15.00 7.53 -17.40
C VAL A 154 15.85 6.58 -16.56
N ASN A 155 17.17 6.49 -16.83
CA ASN A 155 18.10 5.70 -16.02
C ASN A 155 18.64 6.46 -14.80
N LYS A 156 18.40 7.75 -14.64
CA LYS A 156 18.74 8.47 -13.41
C LYS A 156 17.93 7.89 -12.26
N ARG A 157 18.63 7.48 -11.20
CA ARG A 157 18.00 6.90 -9.99
C ARG A 157 16.87 7.76 -9.44
N ASP A 158 17.03 9.08 -9.50
CA ASP A 158 16.10 10.02 -8.90
C ASP A 158 14.82 10.22 -9.72
N PHE A 159 14.86 9.90 -11.02
CA PHE A 159 13.74 10.08 -11.94
C PHE A 159 12.47 9.32 -11.52
N TYR A 160 12.61 8.07 -11.10
CA TYR A 160 11.49 7.22 -10.70
C TYR A 160 11.47 6.89 -9.20
N LEU A 161 12.53 7.27 -8.47
CA LEU A 161 12.68 6.85 -7.08
C LEU A 161 11.54 7.35 -6.18
N TRP A 162 11.13 8.60 -6.33
CA TRP A 162 10.04 9.15 -5.51
C TRP A 162 8.68 8.52 -5.82
N GLN A 163 8.40 8.16 -7.10
CA GLN A 163 7.20 7.41 -7.47
C GLN A 163 7.24 6.01 -6.89
N ALA A 164 8.36 5.32 -7.06
CA ALA A 164 8.56 3.98 -6.49
C ALA A 164 8.39 3.99 -4.96
N MET A 165 8.94 4.99 -4.27
CA MET A 165 8.77 5.17 -2.82
C MET A 165 7.31 5.45 -2.44
N ARG A 166 6.61 6.30 -3.21
CA ARG A 166 5.19 6.59 -2.97
C ARG A 166 4.34 5.35 -3.13
N ILE A 167 4.58 4.55 -4.16
CA ILE A 167 3.89 3.29 -4.40
C ILE A 167 4.24 2.30 -3.29
N ALA A 168 5.51 2.04 -3.03
CA ALA A 168 5.95 1.11 -1.99
C ALA A 168 5.32 1.43 -0.63
N ARG A 169 5.29 2.71 -0.26
CA ARG A 169 4.68 3.17 1.00
C ARG A 169 3.17 2.95 1.02
N THR A 170 2.50 3.28 -0.07
CA THR A 170 1.04 3.16 -0.16
C THR A 170 0.61 1.70 -0.15
N GLU A 171 1.29 0.82 -0.92
CA GLU A 171 1.00 -0.61 -0.96
C GLU A 171 1.34 -1.28 0.38
N THR A 172 2.48 -0.94 0.99
CA THR A 172 2.84 -1.48 2.32
C THR A 172 1.80 -1.12 3.38
N GLY A 173 1.36 0.15 3.44
CA GLY A 173 0.34 0.59 4.38
C GLY A 173 -1.01 -0.08 4.16
N PHE A 174 -1.42 -0.21 2.90
CA PHE A 174 -2.64 -0.90 2.50
C PHE A 174 -2.58 -2.39 2.91
N ALA A 175 -1.53 -3.11 2.50
CA ALA A 175 -1.38 -4.54 2.77
C ALA A 175 -1.34 -4.86 4.27
N MET A 176 -0.61 -4.05 5.05
CA MET A 176 -0.51 -4.25 6.49
C MET A 176 -1.84 -3.97 7.22
N ASN A 177 -2.47 -2.84 6.93
CA ASN A 177 -3.69 -2.44 7.64
C ASN A 177 -4.91 -3.29 7.22
N SER A 178 -5.03 -3.66 5.95
CA SER A 178 -6.08 -4.59 5.51
C SER A 178 -5.93 -5.98 6.12
N ALA A 179 -4.71 -6.53 6.15
CA ALA A 179 -4.45 -7.81 6.79
C ALA A 179 -4.72 -7.77 8.30
N LYS A 180 -4.44 -6.65 8.97
CA LYS A 180 -4.75 -6.43 10.38
C LYS A 180 -6.26 -6.36 10.63
N GLU A 181 -7.01 -5.68 9.74
CA GLU A 181 -8.48 -5.63 9.82
C GLU A 181 -9.09 -7.03 9.71
N ILE A 182 -8.64 -7.82 8.75
CA ILE A 182 -9.07 -9.20 8.57
C ILE A 182 -8.72 -10.04 9.80
N ALA A 183 -7.50 -9.85 10.34
CA ALA A 183 -7.05 -10.53 11.55
C ALA A 183 -7.98 -10.28 12.73
N GLY A 184 -8.37 -9.03 12.92
CA GLY A 184 -9.30 -8.66 13.99
C GLY A 184 -10.69 -9.25 13.80
N GLN A 185 -11.25 -9.10 12.59
CA GLN A 185 -12.59 -9.60 12.26
C GLN A 185 -12.73 -11.12 12.45
N THR A 186 -11.65 -11.86 12.16
CA THR A 186 -11.64 -13.32 12.28
C THR A 186 -11.19 -13.81 13.65
N SER A 187 -10.89 -12.92 14.60
CA SER A 187 -10.43 -13.28 15.93
C SER A 187 -11.50 -13.94 16.80
N GLY A 188 -12.79 -13.71 16.50
CA GLY A 188 -13.91 -14.15 17.33
C GLY A 188 -14.06 -13.37 18.64
N VAL A 189 -13.24 -12.34 18.88
CA VAL A 189 -13.32 -11.44 20.05
C VAL A 189 -13.94 -10.13 19.62
N LEU A 190 -14.90 -9.64 20.37
CA LEU A 190 -15.49 -8.32 20.13
C LEU A 190 -14.50 -7.24 20.54
N MET A 191 -14.14 -6.36 19.59
CA MET A 191 -13.11 -5.34 19.80
C MET A 191 -13.59 -3.94 19.43
N GLN A 192 -12.84 -2.95 19.89
CA GLN A 192 -12.86 -1.59 19.36
C GLN A 192 -11.60 -1.33 18.56
N LYS A 193 -11.70 -0.46 17.57
CA LYS A 193 -10.57 0.04 16.77
C LYS A 193 -10.22 1.44 17.19
N ILE A 194 -8.92 1.75 17.25
CA ILE A 194 -8.42 3.09 17.59
C ILE A 194 -7.51 3.54 16.46
N TRP A 195 -7.81 4.69 15.83
CA TRP A 195 -6.92 5.28 14.82
C TRP A 195 -5.63 5.79 15.46
N ILE A 196 -4.49 5.47 14.87
CA ILE A 196 -3.18 5.85 15.37
C ILE A 196 -2.42 6.57 14.25
N GLY A 197 -2.26 7.87 14.40
CA GLY A 197 -1.45 8.73 13.55
C GLY A 197 0.04 8.57 13.84
N ARG A 198 0.88 9.09 12.95
CA ARG A 198 2.34 9.06 13.11
C ARG A 198 2.86 10.13 14.09
N ASN A 199 2.17 11.24 14.21
CA ASN A 199 2.53 12.40 15.06
C ASN A 199 3.93 12.99 14.76
N ASP A 200 4.34 13.02 13.47
CA ASP A 200 5.64 13.56 13.05
C ASP A 200 5.55 14.95 12.37
N GLY A 201 4.40 15.59 12.44
CA GLY A 201 4.15 16.90 11.82
C GLY A 201 3.99 16.88 10.29
N ARG A 202 4.05 15.71 9.66
CA ARG A 202 3.88 15.53 8.20
C ARG A 202 2.54 14.92 7.81
N GLU A 203 1.66 14.80 8.77
CA GLU A 203 0.33 14.24 8.58
C GLU A 203 -0.61 15.25 7.96
N ARG A 204 -1.59 14.75 7.22
CA ARG A 204 -2.71 15.56 6.78
C ARG A 204 -3.53 16.00 7.98
N SER A 205 -4.10 17.19 7.94
CA SER A 205 -4.99 17.68 9.00
C SER A 205 -6.14 16.71 9.28
N SER A 206 -6.71 16.09 8.24
CA SER A 206 -7.75 15.05 8.38
C SER A 206 -7.30 13.84 9.19
N HIS A 207 -6.03 13.41 9.07
CA HIS A 207 -5.47 12.29 9.82
C HIS A 207 -5.10 12.68 11.26
N VAL A 208 -4.65 13.91 11.46
CA VAL A 208 -4.44 14.46 12.80
C VAL A 208 -5.76 14.49 13.58
N HIS A 209 -6.87 14.93 12.96
CA HIS A 209 -8.19 14.92 13.58
C HIS A 209 -8.74 13.50 13.83
N ALA A 210 -8.37 12.53 12.99
CA ALA A 210 -8.78 11.15 13.18
C ALA A 210 -7.97 10.43 14.27
N ASN A 211 -6.79 10.94 14.65
CA ASN A 211 -5.93 10.32 15.64
C ASN A 211 -6.64 10.19 16.99
N GLY A 212 -6.61 8.99 17.57
CA GLY A 212 -7.31 8.68 18.83
C GLY A 212 -8.81 8.40 18.66
N GLN A 213 -9.39 8.53 17.46
CA GLN A 213 -10.80 8.17 17.22
C GLN A 213 -11.01 6.68 17.51
N LYS A 214 -11.98 6.38 18.39
CA LYS A 214 -12.40 5.02 18.73
C LYS A 214 -13.72 4.70 18.04
N VAL A 215 -13.79 3.51 17.43
CA VAL A 215 -15.01 2.97 16.81
C VAL A 215 -15.14 1.48 17.13
N ASP A 216 -16.36 0.96 17.12
CA ASP A 216 -16.57 -0.48 17.21
C ASP A 216 -15.98 -1.21 16.00
N GLN A 217 -15.66 -2.48 16.17
CA GLN A 217 -14.97 -3.28 15.17
C GLN A 217 -15.64 -3.29 13.79
N ASP A 218 -16.97 -3.29 13.75
CA ASP A 218 -17.81 -3.25 12.54
C ASP A 218 -18.00 -1.83 11.98
N LYS A 219 -17.62 -0.80 12.72
CA LYS A 219 -17.81 0.62 12.35
C LYS A 219 -16.57 1.17 11.63
N MET A 220 -16.79 2.27 10.92
CA MET A 220 -15.76 2.96 10.14
C MET A 220 -15.32 4.25 10.84
N PHE A 221 -14.05 4.57 10.71
CA PHE A 221 -13.50 5.87 11.08
C PHE A 221 -14.02 6.98 10.16
N SER A 222 -14.11 8.19 10.66
CA SER A 222 -14.45 9.41 9.91
C SER A 222 -13.17 10.19 9.62
N VAL A 223 -12.76 10.27 8.36
CA VAL A 223 -11.47 10.84 7.97
C VAL A 223 -11.65 11.74 6.75
N GLY A 224 -11.40 13.03 6.89
CA GLY A 224 -11.46 13.96 5.75
C GLY A 224 -12.82 13.99 5.00
N GLY A 225 -13.91 13.74 5.71
CA GLY A 225 -15.26 13.71 5.13
C GLY A 225 -15.66 12.35 4.53
N VAL A 226 -14.80 11.34 4.55
CA VAL A 226 -15.12 9.97 4.11
C VAL A 226 -15.10 8.98 5.28
N LYS A 227 -15.72 7.82 5.07
CA LYS A 227 -15.71 6.72 6.04
C LYS A 227 -14.68 5.68 5.58
N MET A 228 -13.83 5.22 6.50
CA MET A 228 -12.78 4.25 6.23
C MET A 228 -12.76 3.16 7.29
N LYS A 229 -12.63 1.90 6.89
CA LYS A 229 -12.52 0.76 7.81
C LYS A 229 -11.22 0.78 8.59
N TYR A 230 -10.14 1.24 7.94
CA TYR A 230 -8.77 1.32 8.47
C TYR A 230 -7.95 2.35 7.67
N PRO A 231 -6.78 2.80 8.15
CA PRO A 231 -5.89 3.67 7.40
C PRO A 231 -5.42 3.01 6.10
N GLY A 232 -5.63 3.70 4.97
CA GLY A 232 -5.31 3.16 3.64
C GLY A 232 -6.43 2.33 3.01
N ASP A 233 -7.64 2.35 3.55
CA ASP A 233 -8.81 1.66 2.99
C ASP A 233 -9.15 2.21 1.60
N ARG A 234 -8.90 1.41 0.57
CA ARG A 234 -9.13 1.79 -0.84
C ARG A 234 -10.55 1.55 -1.30
N GLU A 235 -11.29 0.73 -0.60
CA GLU A 235 -12.68 0.44 -0.93
C GLU A 235 -13.58 1.65 -0.63
N ASN A 236 -13.32 2.34 0.48
CA ASN A 236 -14.18 3.40 0.99
C ASN A 236 -13.49 4.77 1.04
N GLY A 237 -12.17 4.81 1.05
CA GLY A 237 -11.38 6.03 1.10
C GLY A 237 -11.07 6.59 -0.29
N THR A 238 -10.73 7.88 -0.33
CA THR A 238 -10.27 8.56 -1.54
C THR A 238 -8.75 8.48 -1.66
N ALA A 239 -8.20 8.68 -2.87
CA ALA A 239 -6.76 8.76 -3.08
C ALA A 239 -6.11 9.85 -2.20
N LYS A 240 -6.83 10.96 -1.94
CA LYS A 240 -6.39 12.03 -1.04
C LYS A 240 -6.10 11.52 0.36
N GLU A 241 -6.87 10.56 0.87
CA GLU A 241 -6.73 10.06 2.25
C GLU A 241 -5.90 8.76 2.32
N THR A 242 -5.76 8.02 1.22
CA THR A 242 -5.10 6.71 1.23
C THR A 242 -3.65 6.73 0.74
N VAL A 243 -3.34 7.54 -0.30
CA VAL A 243 -2.00 7.57 -0.90
C VAL A 243 -0.97 8.12 0.09
N ASN A 244 0.18 7.45 0.19
CA ASN A 244 1.32 7.88 1.02
C ASN A 244 1.01 7.99 2.53
N CYS A 245 -0.05 7.31 3.00
CA CYS A 245 -0.45 7.27 4.40
C CYS A 245 0.48 6.35 5.19
N ARG A 246 0.83 6.75 6.43
CA ARG A 246 1.64 5.97 7.38
C ARG A 246 0.92 5.75 8.71
N CYS A 247 -0.36 6.07 8.76
CA CYS A 247 -1.19 5.77 9.91
C CYS A 247 -1.47 4.27 10.02
N THR A 248 -1.76 3.83 11.22
CA THR A 248 -2.27 2.49 11.50
C THR A 248 -3.47 2.60 12.45
N PHE A 249 -3.94 1.49 12.95
CA PHE A 249 -4.93 1.44 14.00
C PHE A 249 -4.58 0.33 15.00
N GLY A 250 -5.09 0.43 16.22
CA GLY A 250 -4.98 -0.57 17.26
C GLY A 250 -6.31 -1.26 17.49
N TYR A 251 -6.25 -2.46 18.06
CA TYR A 251 -7.41 -3.15 18.62
C TYR A 251 -7.38 -3.10 20.15
N GLU A 252 -8.55 -2.93 20.74
CA GLU A 252 -8.79 -3.04 22.17
C GLU A 252 -9.98 -3.99 22.38
N ALA A 253 -9.74 -5.11 23.08
CA ALA A 253 -10.79 -6.09 23.33
C ALA A 253 -11.85 -5.51 24.28
N LYS A 254 -13.13 -5.68 23.94
CA LYS A 254 -14.23 -5.36 24.85
C LYS A 254 -14.31 -6.40 25.96
N ARG A 255 -14.62 -5.93 27.15
CA ARG A 255 -14.74 -6.78 28.35
C ARG A 255 -16.10 -6.58 29.00
N ASP A 256 -16.59 -7.66 29.59
CA ASP A 256 -17.79 -7.63 30.43
C ASP A 256 -17.51 -6.94 31.77
N GLU A 257 -18.54 -6.83 32.60
CA GLU A 257 -18.48 -6.20 33.92
C GLU A 257 -17.48 -6.92 34.88
N ASN A 258 -17.17 -8.18 34.62
CA ASN A 258 -16.24 -8.98 35.41
C ASN A 258 -14.83 -9.02 34.79
N GLY A 259 -14.57 -8.22 33.74
CA GLY A 259 -13.29 -8.16 33.02
C GLY A 259 -13.06 -9.31 32.05
N GLY A 260 -14.06 -10.18 31.81
CA GLY A 260 -14.02 -11.25 30.83
C GLY A 260 -14.10 -10.75 29.39
N LEU A 261 -13.52 -11.50 28.44
CA LEU A 261 -13.62 -11.17 27.02
C LEU A 261 -15.04 -11.41 26.50
N ILE A 262 -15.53 -10.49 25.69
CA ILE A 262 -16.79 -10.65 24.96
C ILE A 262 -16.46 -11.24 23.58
N PHE A 263 -17.16 -12.31 23.21
CA PHE A 263 -16.97 -13.00 21.91
C PHE A 263 -18.06 -12.59 20.95
N THR A 264 -17.71 -12.62 19.65
CA THR A 264 -18.69 -12.52 18.57
C THR A 264 -19.37 -13.88 18.38
N ASP A 265 -20.67 -13.89 18.12
CA ASP A 265 -21.46 -15.09 17.81
C ASP A 265 -20.97 -15.79 16.54
#